data_91068da2491951844afaa0febfe48383
#
_entry.id   91068da2491951844afaa0febfe48383
#
_cell.length_a   1.000
_cell.length_b   1.000
_cell.length_c   1.000
_cell.angle_alpha   90.00
_cell.angle_beta   90.00
_cell.angle_gamma   90.00
#
_symmetry.space_group_name_H-M   'P 1'
#
loop_
_entity.id
_entity.type
_entity.pdbx_description
1 polymer ?
#
loop_
_entity_poly.entity_id
_entity_poly.type
_entity_poly.pdbx_seq_one_letter_code
_entity_poly.pdbx_strand_id
1 'polypeptide(L)'
;MRVEHEDILRVHFGGMWLQDQYLSPLLYSGMQVGIGNEWWQPMRRHPHWSHVGQVDARFAWIYSSAKNNLVYALQLQGGWGAYYAWQWRDPSISLILGPYLNVDFAPRMHGREVNKPYSMDLAADVCALAGVTYTVRAGKVDLRLRYLIRANLFGVDFMPDYWQSYYELTEGVRGNIRFSGMWNHRLLRHELTLDIRCPHSTWRVGIAHAYLEYEAGNMWFSREQVEAIVGTCFHYRIQPSKPFDVW
;
A
#
# COMPACT_ATOMS: atom_id res chain seq x y z
N MET A 1 31.58 3.96 0.33
CA MET A 1 30.41 3.68 -0.51
C MET A 1 29.39 4.78 -0.30
N ARG A 2 28.99 5.52 -1.35
CA ARG A 2 28.02 6.60 -1.24
C ARG A 2 26.62 6.01 -1.27
N VAL A 3 25.85 6.20 -0.22
CA VAL A 3 24.49 5.71 -0.09
C VAL A 3 23.55 6.77 -0.68
N GLU A 4 22.85 6.42 -1.73
CA GLU A 4 21.85 7.27 -2.37
C GLU A 4 20.46 6.88 -1.84
N HIS A 5 19.75 7.87 -1.31
CA HIS A 5 18.38 7.71 -0.84
C HIS A 5 17.43 8.15 -1.95
N GLU A 6 16.40 7.38 -2.18
CA GLU A 6 15.32 7.70 -3.11
C GLU A 6 14.07 8.02 -2.30
N ASP A 7 13.47 9.16 -2.56
CA ASP A 7 12.22 9.62 -1.96
C ASP A 7 11.24 9.99 -3.09
N ILE A 8 10.09 9.37 -3.13
CA ILE A 8 9.19 9.40 -4.28
C ILE A 8 7.83 9.90 -3.82
N LEU A 9 7.52 11.13 -4.18
CA LEU A 9 6.16 11.65 -4.07
C LEU A 9 5.35 11.15 -5.25
N ARG A 10 4.17 10.55 -4.97
CA ARG A 10 3.33 9.92 -5.99
C ARG A 10 1.86 10.29 -5.85
N VAL A 11 1.18 10.34 -6.97
CA VAL A 11 -0.26 10.53 -7.09
C VAL A 11 -0.86 9.26 -7.67
N HIS A 12 -1.98 8.85 -7.11
CA HIS A 12 -2.76 7.68 -7.53
C HIS A 12 -4.07 8.13 -8.13
N PHE A 13 -4.51 7.45 -9.16
CA PHE A 13 -5.76 7.71 -9.83
C PHE A 13 -6.27 6.40 -10.44
N GLY A 14 -7.51 6.04 -10.18
CA GLY A 14 -8.00 4.75 -10.67
C GLY A 14 -9.43 4.42 -10.28
N GLY A 15 -9.73 3.13 -10.30
CA GLY A 15 -11.01 2.54 -9.94
C GLY A 15 -10.95 1.73 -8.66
N MET A 16 -12.07 1.71 -7.95
CA MET A 16 -12.31 0.86 -6.78
C MET A 16 -13.61 0.09 -6.95
N TRP A 17 -13.57 -1.19 -6.60
CA TRP A 17 -14.73 -2.08 -6.43
C TRP A 17 -14.76 -2.52 -4.97
N LEU A 18 -15.90 -2.37 -4.34
CA LEU A 18 -16.09 -2.63 -2.92
C LEU A 18 -17.37 -3.42 -2.71
N GLN A 19 -17.27 -4.50 -1.95
CA GLN A 19 -18.42 -5.18 -1.38
C GLN A 19 -18.18 -5.33 0.13
N ASP A 20 -19.02 -4.70 0.92
CA ASP A 20 -18.95 -4.67 2.38
C ASP A 20 -20.31 -5.07 2.93
N GLN A 21 -20.45 -6.33 3.35
CA GLN A 21 -21.72 -6.84 3.86
C GLN A 21 -22.17 -6.18 5.16
N TYR A 22 -21.28 -5.54 5.89
CA TYR A 22 -21.67 -4.75 7.07
C TYR A 22 -22.45 -3.49 6.67
N LEU A 23 -22.03 -2.80 5.61
CA LEU A 23 -22.72 -1.63 5.10
C LEU A 23 -23.89 -1.99 4.19
N SER A 24 -23.66 -2.90 3.25
CA SER A 24 -24.64 -3.30 2.24
C SER A 24 -24.14 -4.56 1.50
N PRO A 25 -25.04 -5.50 1.17
CA PRO A 25 -24.65 -6.67 0.38
C PRO A 25 -24.35 -6.36 -1.09
N LEU A 26 -24.53 -5.11 -1.53
CA LEU A 26 -24.37 -4.70 -2.92
C LEU A 26 -22.88 -4.46 -3.24
N LEU A 27 -22.53 -4.69 -4.51
CA LEU A 27 -21.26 -4.27 -5.07
C LEU A 27 -21.32 -2.77 -5.41
N TYR A 28 -20.33 -2.02 -4.94
CA TYR A 28 -20.11 -0.62 -5.27
C TYR A 28 -18.87 -0.49 -6.15
N SER A 29 -18.92 0.42 -7.11
CA SER A 29 -17.77 0.72 -7.96
C SER A 29 -17.69 2.21 -8.29
N GLY A 30 -16.50 2.71 -8.51
CA GLY A 30 -16.29 4.11 -8.84
C GLY A 30 -14.82 4.50 -8.92
N MET A 31 -14.59 5.79 -8.79
CA MET A 31 -13.28 6.38 -8.94
C MET A 31 -12.60 6.57 -7.59
N GLN A 32 -11.28 6.53 -7.63
CA GLN A 32 -10.43 6.89 -6.49
C GLN A 32 -9.28 7.79 -6.92
N VAL A 33 -8.85 8.64 -6.01
CA VAL A 33 -7.64 9.45 -6.12
C VAL A 33 -6.84 9.33 -4.84
N GLY A 34 -5.55 9.51 -4.93
CA GLY A 34 -4.69 9.43 -3.75
C GLY A 34 -3.37 10.14 -3.94
N ILE A 35 -2.71 10.34 -2.83
CA ILE A 35 -1.35 10.87 -2.75
C ILE A 35 -0.55 9.99 -1.81
N GLY A 36 0.73 9.81 -2.08
CA GLY A 36 1.59 9.01 -1.24
C GLY A 36 3.05 9.39 -1.36
N ASN A 37 3.80 8.88 -0.42
CA ASN A 37 5.25 8.95 -0.41
C ASN A 37 5.83 7.55 -0.24
N GLU A 38 6.88 7.26 -0.98
CA GLU A 38 7.63 6.00 -0.91
C GLU A 38 9.11 6.33 -0.82
N TRP A 39 9.83 5.66 0.06
CA TRP A 39 11.28 5.85 0.20
C TRP A 39 12.03 4.53 0.17
N TRP A 40 13.23 4.58 -0.42
CA TRP A 40 14.15 3.45 -0.54
C TRP A 40 15.52 3.85 0.01
N GLN A 41 16.01 3.09 0.98
CA GLN A 41 17.24 3.42 1.70
C GLN A 41 18.16 2.20 1.82
N PRO A 42 19.30 2.16 1.11
CA PRO A 42 20.30 1.12 1.30
C PRO A 42 20.92 1.15 2.70
N MET A 43 21.18 -0.02 3.28
CA MET A 43 21.84 -0.12 4.57
C MET A 43 23.35 0.15 4.42
N ARG A 44 23.91 1.04 5.25
CA ARG A 44 25.32 1.42 5.16
C ARG A 44 26.29 0.27 5.38
N ARG A 45 25.95 -0.67 6.28
CA ARG A 45 26.85 -1.79 6.65
C ARG A 45 26.63 -3.04 5.80
N HIS A 46 25.50 -3.15 5.14
CA HIS A 46 25.10 -4.34 4.39
C HIS A 46 24.58 -3.94 3.00
N PRO A 47 25.46 -3.89 1.97
CA PRO A 47 25.12 -3.31 0.67
C PRO A 47 24.00 -4.03 -0.08
N HIS A 48 23.72 -5.30 0.27
CA HIS A 48 22.62 -6.07 -0.31
C HIS A 48 21.29 -5.90 0.41
N TRP A 49 21.32 -5.27 1.60
CA TRP A 49 20.11 -4.97 2.37
C TRP A 49 19.67 -3.52 2.21
N SER A 50 18.40 -3.33 2.09
CA SER A 50 17.79 -2.00 2.01
C SER A 50 16.48 -1.96 2.76
N HIS A 51 16.07 -0.76 3.18
CA HIS A 51 14.75 -0.49 3.72
C HIS A 51 13.87 0.12 2.64
N VAL A 52 12.59 -0.20 2.69
CA VAL A 52 11.54 0.44 1.93
C VAL A 52 10.43 0.86 2.88
N GLY A 53 9.94 2.05 2.70
CA GLY A 53 8.77 2.50 3.42
C GLY A 53 7.79 3.21 2.48
N GLN A 54 6.54 3.29 2.91
CA GLN A 54 5.46 3.85 2.11
C GLN A 54 4.38 4.40 3.02
N VAL A 55 3.82 5.54 2.66
CA VAL A 55 2.61 6.09 3.25
C VAL A 55 1.73 6.61 2.13
N ASP A 56 0.47 6.19 2.10
CA ASP A 56 -0.52 6.62 1.11
C ASP A 56 -1.83 7.03 1.78
N ALA A 57 -2.46 8.04 1.23
CA ALA A 57 -3.84 8.41 1.52
C ALA A 57 -4.64 8.36 0.21
N ARG A 58 -5.76 7.65 0.21
CA ARG A 58 -6.66 7.50 -0.94
C ARG A 58 -8.07 7.87 -0.54
N PHE A 59 -8.78 8.53 -1.43
CA PHE A 59 -10.20 8.85 -1.31
C PHE A 59 -10.95 8.30 -2.51
N ALA A 60 -12.04 7.59 -2.25
CA ALA A 60 -12.89 7.02 -3.29
C ALA A 60 -14.34 7.46 -3.10
N TRP A 61 -15.03 7.63 -4.22
CA TRP A 61 -16.48 7.80 -4.32
C TRP A 61 -17.03 6.74 -5.25
N ILE A 62 -17.80 5.84 -4.67
CA ILE A 62 -18.26 4.64 -5.34
C ILE A 62 -19.78 4.52 -5.24
N TYR A 63 -20.38 4.01 -6.29
CA TYR A 63 -21.83 3.91 -6.44
C TYR A 63 -22.26 2.46 -6.51
N SER A 64 -23.47 2.17 -6.02
CA SER A 64 -24.14 0.90 -6.33
C SER A 64 -24.38 0.77 -7.83
N SER A 65 -24.61 -0.45 -8.31
CA SER A 65 -24.88 -0.71 -9.73
C SER A 65 -26.06 0.08 -10.28
N ALA A 66 -27.08 0.36 -9.45
CA ALA A 66 -28.22 1.19 -9.79
C ALA A 66 -27.95 2.71 -9.71
N LYS A 67 -26.74 3.11 -9.31
CA LYS A 67 -26.30 4.52 -9.12
C LYS A 67 -27.20 5.34 -8.17
N ASN A 68 -27.98 4.67 -7.34
CA ASN A 68 -28.87 5.31 -6.37
C ASN A 68 -28.27 5.44 -4.96
N ASN A 69 -27.20 4.73 -4.69
CA ASN A 69 -26.48 4.75 -3.41
C ASN A 69 -25.02 5.11 -3.64
N LEU A 70 -24.48 5.97 -2.77
CA LEU A 70 -23.10 6.45 -2.79
C LEU A 70 -22.41 6.08 -1.49
N VAL A 71 -21.21 5.55 -1.61
CA VAL A 71 -20.28 5.31 -0.50
C VAL A 71 -19.03 6.15 -0.72
N TYR A 72 -18.65 6.87 0.30
CA TYR A 72 -17.34 7.52 0.40
C TYR A 72 -16.40 6.62 1.19
N ALA A 73 -15.23 6.37 0.66
CA ALA A 73 -14.20 5.57 1.31
C ALA A 73 -12.90 6.37 1.41
N LEU A 74 -12.34 6.46 2.60
CA LEU A 74 -10.99 6.93 2.84
C LEU A 74 -10.12 5.71 3.15
N GLN A 75 -8.90 5.69 2.63
CA GLN A 75 -7.92 4.68 2.99
C GLN A 75 -6.61 5.39 3.34
N LEU A 76 -6.10 5.10 4.53
CA LEU A 76 -4.77 5.48 4.97
C LEU A 76 -3.93 4.21 5.11
N GLN A 77 -2.89 4.11 4.33
CA GLN A 77 -2.01 2.95 4.31
C GLN A 77 -0.59 3.38 4.63
N GLY A 78 0.03 2.70 5.57
CA GLY A 78 1.42 2.86 5.91
C GLY A 78 2.13 1.51 5.90
N GLY A 79 3.43 1.52 5.61
CA GLY A 79 4.19 0.30 5.71
C GLY A 79 5.69 0.53 5.66
N TRP A 80 6.40 -0.45 6.17
CA TRP A 80 7.85 -0.44 6.22
C TRP A 80 8.39 -1.87 6.15
N GLY A 81 9.49 -2.05 5.43
CA GLY A 81 10.13 -3.34 5.30
C GLY A 81 11.63 -3.26 5.10
N ALA A 82 12.26 -4.40 5.27
CA ALA A 82 13.64 -4.62 4.90
C ALA A 82 13.69 -5.72 3.85
N TYR A 83 14.50 -5.53 2.84
CA TYR A 83 14.61 -6.52 1.79
C TYR A 83 16.07 -6.78 1.45
N TYR A 84 16.34 -7.98 0.98
CA TYR A 84 17.60 -8.39 0.39
C TYR A 84 17.50 -8.31 -1.13
N ALA A 85 18.50 -7.67 -1.78
CA ALA A 85 18.60 -7.56 -3.22
C ALA A 85 19.72 -8.47 -3.75
N TRP A 86 19.34 -9.49 -4.52
CA TRP A 86 20.28 -10.33 -5.27
C TRP A 86 20.55 -9.69 -6.62
N GLN A 87 21.79 -9.38 -6.89
CA GLN A 87 22.24 -8.98 -8.21
C GLN A 87 22.77 -10.21 -8.94
N TRP A 88 22.21 -10.48 -10.10
CA TRP A 88 22.68 -11.58 -10.94
C TRP A 88 24.01 -11.21 -11.61
N ARG A 89 24.51 -12.09 -12.51
CA ARG A 89 25.73 -11.82 -13.31
C ARG A 89 25.62 -10.55 -14.15
N ASP A 90 24.43 -10.21 -14.59
CA ASP A 90 24.11 -8.95 -15.22
C ASP A 90 23.64 -7.96 -14.12
N PRO A 91 24.39 -6.89 -13.84
CA PRO A 91 24.03 -5.89 -12.83
C PRO A 91 22.75 -5.10 -13.15
N SER A 92 22.20 -5.26 -14.36
CA SER A 92 20.94 -4.64 -14.77
C SER A 92 19.72 -5.29 -14.11
N ILE A 93 19.82 -6.56 -13.66
CA ILE A 93 18.72 -7.30 -13.05
C ILE A 93 18.98 -7.51 -11.57
N SER A 94 17.99 -7.17 -10.74
CA SER A 94 18.00 -7.43 -9.29
C SER A 94 16.70 -8.11 -8.86
N LEU A 95 16.81 -9.17 -8.06
CA LEU A 95 15.69 -9.79 -7.37
C LEU A 95 15.60 -9.22 -5.96
N ILE A 96 14.40 -8.95 -5.49
CA ILE A 96 14.11 -8.37 -4.19
C ILE A 96 13.25 -9.35 -3.41
N LEU A 97 13.62 -9.62 -2.16
CA LEU A 97 12.81 -10.43 -1.25
C LEU A 97 13.01 -9.97 0.19
N GLY A 98 11.92 -9.87 0.95
CA GLY A 98 12.00 -9.52 2.36
C GLY A 98 10.65 -9.42 3.06
N PRO A 99 10.65 -9.23 4.38
CA PRO A 99 9.46 -8.94 5.16
C PRO A 99 9.04 -7.47 5.01
N TYR A 100 7.75 -7.25 5.12
CA TYR A 100 7.13 -5.94 5.06
C TYR A 100 5.98 -5.85 6.07
N LEU A 101 5.99 -4.84 6.93
CA LEU A 101 4.88 -4.51 7.81
C LEU A 101 3.94 -3.57 7.07
N ASN A 102 2.66 -3.86 7.09
CA ASN A 102 1.61 -3.06 6.47
C ASN A 102 0.57 -2.70 7.52
N VAL A 103 0.15 -1.44 7.54
CA VAL A 103 -0.99 -0.97 8.35
C VAL A 103 -1.96 -0.31 7.39
N ASP A 104 -3.22 -0.72 7.43
CA ASP A 104 -4.30 -0.20 6.59
C ASP A 104 -5.44 0.25 7.51
N PHE A 105 -5.84 1.51 7.41
CA PHE A 105 -7.02 2.08 8.07
C PHE A 105 -7.97 2.60 7.01
N ALA A 106 -9.17 2.04 6.95
CA ALA A 106 -10.12 2.29 5.87
C ALA A 106 -11.54 2.57 6.37
N PRO A 107 -11.83 3.80 6.84
CA PRO A 107 -13.17 4.22 7.17
C PRO A 107 -14.02 4.45 5.91
N ARG A 108 -15.29 4.11 6.01
CA ARG A 108 -16.30 4.27 4.95
C ARG A 108 -17.57 4.88 5.48
N MET A 109 -18.22 5.67 4.65
CA MET A 109 -19.49 6.31 4.96
C MET A 109 -20.51 6.04 3.85
N HIS A 110 -21.66 5.49 4.22
CA HIS A 110 -22.78 5.25 3.32
C HIS A 110 -23.80 6.39 3.45
N GLY A 111 -24.06 7.09 2.35
CA GLY A 111 -24.83 8.34 2.38
C GLY A 111 -26.34 8.18 2.63
N ARG A 112 -26.90 6.98 2.59
CA ARG A 112 -28.34 6.71 2.74
C ARG A 112 -28.71 5.73 3.85
N GLU A 113 -27.75 5.04 4.42
CA GLU A 113 -27.99 4.12 5.53
C GLU A 113 -28.15 4.89 6.84
N VAL A 114 -29.29 4.69 7.50
CA VAL A 114 -29.59 5.37 8.77
C VAL A 114 -29.09 4.56 9.96
N ASN A 115 -29.13 3.22 9.87
CA ASN A 115 -28.82 2.35 11.00
C ASN A 115 -27.31 2.06 11.12
N LYS A 116 -26.59 1.99 9.97
CA LYS A 116 -25.15 1.69 9.90
C LYS A 116 -24.47 2.61 8.87
N PRO A 117 -24.43 3.93 9.14
CA PRO A 117 -23.90 4.88 8.16
C PRO A 117 -22.38 4.81 8.00
N TYR A 118 -21.68 4.21 8.97
CA TYR A 118 -20.22 4.14 9.01
C TYR A 118 -19.74 2.71 9.18
N SER A 119 -18.67 2.38 8.49
CA SER A 119 -17.87 1.17 8.69
C SER A 119 -16.40 1.55 8.70
N MET A 120 -15.57 0.77 9.37
CA MET A 120 -14.12 0.95 9.32
C MET A 120 -13.41 -0.38 9.51
N ASP A 121 -12.31 -0.54 8.81
CA ASP A 121 -11.36 -1.62 9.02
C ASP A 121 -10.04 -1.03 9.50
N LEU A 122 -9.37 -1.75 10.37
CA LEU A 122 -8.00 -1.50 10.73
C LEU A 122 -7.27 -2.85 10.70
N ALA A 123 -6.24 -2.93 9.88
CA ALA A 123 -5.42 -4.12 9.76
C ALA A 123 -3.94 -3.79 9.97
N ALA A 124 -3.23 -4.68 10.64
CA ALA A 124 -1.78 -4.62 10.78
C ALA A 124 -1.19 -5.99 10.42
N ASP A 125 -0.53 -6.06 9.27
CA ASP A 125 -0.09 -7.30 8.63
C ASP A 125 1.42 -7.39 8.52
N VAL A 126 1.94 -8.59 8.71
CA VAL A 126 3.26 -8.98 8.23
C VAL A 126 3.08 -9.57 6.82
N CYS A 127 3.71 -8.94 5.84
CA CYS A 127 3.63 -9.33 4.45
C CYS A 127 4.99 -9.87 3.95
N ALA A 128 4.93 -10.75 2.95
CA ALA A 128 6.07 -11.02 2.10
C ALA A 128 6.14 -9.95 1.00
N LEU A 129 7.30 -9.35 0.83
CA LEU A 129 7.63 -8.47 -0.29
C LEU A 129 8.57 -9.22 -1.22
N ALA A 130 8.19 -9.35 -2.48
CA ALA A 130 9.05 -9.89 -3.53
C ALA A 130 9.02 -8.98 -4.75
N GLY A 131 10.07 -9.00 -5.55
CA GLY A 131 10.10 -8.20 -6.77
C GLY A 131 11.31 -8.40 -7.64
N VAL A 132 11.22 -7.76 -8.80
CA VAL A 132 12.28 -7.73 -9.80
C VAL A 132 12.49 -6.28 -10.24
N THR A 133 13.73 -5.89 -10.38
CA THR A 133 14.11 -4.60 -10.97
C THR A 133 14.99 -4.83 -12.17
N TYR A 134 14.69 -4.18 -13.27
CA TYR A 134 15.49 -4.19 -14.49
C TYR A 134 15.88 -2.76 -14.85
N THR A 135 17.18 -2.50 -14.98
CA THR A 135 17.71 -1.19 -15.33
C THR A 135 18.43 -1.24 -16.67
N VAL A 136 18.05 -0.36 -17.58
CA VAL A 136 18.68 -0.23 -18.89
C VAL A 136 19.04 1.23 -19.15
N ARG A 137 20.21 1.43 -19.74
CA ARG A 137 20.66 2.77 -20.14
C ARG A 137 20.33 3.04 -21.61
N ALA A 138 19.51 4.06 -21.84
CA ALA A 138 19.10 4.52 -23.17
C ALA A 138 19.68 5.92 -23.44
N GLY A 139 20.92 5.95 -23.93
CA GLY A 139 21.63 7.21 -24.20
C GLY A 139 21.96 7.98 -22.92
N LYS A 140 21.31 9.13 -22.70
CA LYS A 140 21.47 9.98 -21.49
C LYS A 140 20.44 9.72 -20.40
N VAL A 141 19.54 8.77 -20.61
CA VAL A 141 18.42 8.43 -19.72
C VAL A 141 18.63 7.02 -19.20
N ASP A 142 18.51 6.83 -17.89
CA ASP A 142 18.45 5.50 -17.29
C ASP A 142 16.98 5.14 -17.03
N LEU A 143 16.54 4.02 -17.57
CA LEU A 143 15.20 3.47 -17.41
C LEU A 143 15.27 2.33 -16.39
N ARG A 144 14.48 2.41 -15.32
CA ARG A 144 14.36 1.35 -14.32
C ARG A 144 12.93 0.84 -14.26
N LEU A 145 12.71 -0.35 -14.78
CA LEU A 145 11.46 -1.08 -14.63
C LEU A 145 11.50 -1.86 -13.32
N ARG A 146 10.46 -1.72 -12.49
CA ARG A 146 10.33 -2.41 -11.21
C ARG A 146 8.96 -3.06 -11.12
N TYR A 147 8.94 -4.35 -10.84
CA TYR A 147 7.74 -5.08 -10.48
C TYR A 147 7.83 -5.55 -9.04
N LEU A 148 6.83 -5.24 -8.25
CA LEU A 148 6.72 -5.62 -6.85
C LEU A 148 5.43 -6.38 -6.62
N ILE A 149 5.49 -7.37 -5.75
CA ILE A 149 4.35 -8.08 -5.21
C ILE A 149 4.44 -8.09 -3.69
N ARG A 150 3.33 -7.81 -3.03
CA ARG A 150 3.17 -7.92 -1.59
C ARG A 150 1.96 -8.79 -1.30
N ALA A 151 2.16 -9.79 -0.41
CA ALA A 151 1.09 -10.66 0.05
C ALA A 151 1.18 -10.76 1.57
N ASN A 152 0.05 -10.65 2.27
CA ASN A 152 0.05 -10.85 3.70
C ASN A 152 0.36 -12.32 4.05
N LEU A 153 0.99 -12.53 5.19
CA LEU A 153 1.27 -13.84 5.76
C LEU A 153 0.39 -14.06 7.00
N PHE A 154 0.46 -13.13 7.92
CA PHE A 154 -0.35 -13.08 9.15
C PHE A 154 -0.43 -11.65 9.67
N GLY A 155 -1.41 -11.39 10.53
CA GLY A 155 -1.64 -10.06 11.09
C GLY A 155 -2.67 -10.05 12.20
N VAL A 156 -3.13 -8.86 12.48
CA VAL A 156 -4.23 -8.58 13.41
C VAL A 156 -5.16 -7.59 12.75
N ASP A 157 -6.44 -7.92 12.74
CA ASP A 157 -7.48 -7.11 12.14
C ASP A 157 -8.50 -6.69 13.19
N PHE A 158 -8.95 -5.46 13.06
CA PHE A 158 -10.14 -4.95 13.73
C PHE A 158 -11.29 -4.91 12.72
N MET A 159 -12.35 -5.64 13.00
CA MET A 159 -13.56 -5.72 12.17
C MET A 159 -14.80 -5.72 13.04
N PRO A 160 -15.80 -4.87 12.73
CA PRO A 160 -17.08 -4.92 13.44
C PRO A 160 -17.84 -6.21 13.10
N ASP A 161 -18.59 -6.74 14.06
CA ASP A 161 -19.53 -7.85 13.82
C ASP A 161 -20.84 -7.34 13.24
N TYR A 162 -21.54 -8.18 12.45
CA TYR A 162 -22.78 -7.82 11.75
C TYR A 162 -23.87 -7.25 12.69
N TRP A 163 -23.97 -7.80 13.91
CA TRP A 163 -24.98 -7.41 14.90
C TRP A 163 -24.62 -6.16 15.69
N GLN A 164 -23.38 -5.69 15.60
CA GLN A 164 -22.94 -4.52 16.35
C GLN A 164 -23.45 -3.24 15.71
N SER A 165 -24.16 -2.45 16.52
CA SER A 165 -24.48 -1.08 16.16
C SER A 165 -23.24 -0.18 16.30
N TYR A 166 -23.29 0.98 15.67
CA TYR A 166 -22.24 2.01 15.82
C TYR A 166 -21.92 2.31 17.31
N TYR A 167 -22.92 2.30 18.18
CA TYR A 167 -22.75 2.53 19.61
C TYR A 167 -21.95 1.40 20.31
N GLU A 168 -22.24 0.17 19.98
CA GLU A 168 -21.55 -0.99 20.57
C GLU A 168 -20.08 -1.08 20.17
N LEU A 169 -19.72 -0.53 19.00
CA LEU A 169 -18.32 -0.41 18.56
C LEU A 169 -17.52 0.54 19.47
N THR A 170 -18.15 1.54 20.08
CA THR A 170 -17.47 2.48 20.99
C THR A 170 -17.34 1.94 22.42
N GLU A 171 -18.19 0.99 22.82
CA GLU A 171 -18.21 0.43 24.19
C GLU A 171 -17.41 -0.87 24.33
N GLY A 172 -17.17 -1.63 23.26
CA GLY A 172 -16.57 -2.96 23.34
C GLY A 172 -15.65 -3.37 22.18
N VAL A 173 -14.44 -2.86 22.15
CA VAL A 173 -13.45 -3.14 21.08
C VAL A 173 -12.88 -4.57 21.12
N ARG A 174 -12.91 -5.24 22.31
CA ARG A 174 -12.13 -6.48 22.54
C ARG A 174 -12.56 -7.68 21.70
N GLY A 175 -13.83 -7.82 21.34
CA GLY A 175 -14.33 -8.94 20.52
C GLY A 175 -14.04 -8.78 19.02
N ASN A 176 -13.67 -7.57 18.58
CA ASN A 176 -13.49 -7.22 17.19
C ASN A 176 -12.04 -7.32 16.71
N ILE A 177 -11.09 -7.55 17.62
CA ILE A 177 -9.69 -7.78 17.29
C ILE A 177 -9.48 -9.26 17.06
N ARG A 178 -9.04 -9.63 15.86
CA ARG A 178 -8.85 -11.01 15.44
C ARG A 178 -7.46 -11.23 14.89
N PHE A 179 -6.92 -12.41 15.13
CA PHE A 179 -5.74 -12.86 14.43
C PHE A 179 -6.12 -13.23 12.99
N SER A 180 -5.37 -12.71 12.05
CA SER A 180 -5.61 -12.91 10.62
C SER A 180 -4.41 -13.59 9.94
N GLY A 181 -4.71 -14.26 8.85
CA GLY A 181 -3.71 -14.90 8.00
C GLY A 181 -4.29 -15.15 6.61
N MET A 182 -3.49 -15.71 5.72
CA MET A 182 -3.88 -15.97 4.32
C MET A 182 -5.16 -16.81 4.16
N TRP A 183 -5.64 -17.49 5.22
CA TRP A 183 -6.85 -18.32 5.21
C TRP A 183 -8.14 -17.54 5.45
N ASN A 184 -8.11 -16.41 6.16
CA ASN A 184 -9.29 -15.60 6.50
C ASN A 184 -9.14 -14.12 6.14
N HIS A 185 -7.94 -13.67 5.81
CA HIS A 185 -7.62 -12.33 5.32
C HIS A 185 -6.58 -12.45 4.21
N ARG A 186 -6.94 -12.06 3.01
CA ARG A 186 -6.08 -12.14 1.82
C ARG A 186 -5.80 -10.75 1.30
N LEU A 187 -4.58 -10.27 1.50
CA LEU A 187 -4.08 -9.04 0.92
C LEU A 187 -3.07 -9.39 -0.17
N LEU A 188 -3.32 -8.92 -1.37
CA LEU A 188 -2.38 -9.03 -2.49
C LEU A 188 -2.26 -7.68 -3.19
N ARG A 189 -1.04 -7.19 -3.36
CA ARG A 189 -0.77 -5.97 -4.11
C ARG A 189 0.33 -6.21 -5.13
N HIS A 190 0.04 -5.90 -6.38
CA HIS A 190 0.97 -5.86 -7.50
C HIS A 190 1.25 -4.42 -7.86
N GLU A 191 2.50 -4.10 -8.17
CA GLU A 191 2.89 -2.77 -8.61
C GLU A 191 3.97 -2.88 -9.69
N LEU A 192 3.69 -2.34 -10.87
CA LEU A 192 4.64 -2.23 -11.97
C LEU A 192 4.93 -0.76 -12.21
N THR A 193 6.18 -0.36 -12.04
CA THR A 193 6.60 1.04 -12.18
C THR A 193 7.80 1.16 -13.10
N LEU A 194 7.85 2.25 -13.86
CA LEU A 194 8.97 2.66 -14.70
C LEU A 194 9.49 4.01 -14.18
N ASP A 195 10.72 4.01 -13.69
CA ASP A 195 11.45 5.22 -13.33
C ASP A 195 12.27 5.69 -14.54
N ILE A 196 12.02 6.93 -14.96
CA ILE A 196 12.69 7.60 -16.07
C ILE A 196 13.66 8.62 -15.46
N ARG A 197 14.93 8.27 -15.39
CA ARG A 197 15.99 9.09 -14.76
C ARG A 197 16.65 9.96 -15.82
N CYS A 198 16.25 11.22 -15.84
CA CYS A 198 16.88 12.27 -16.64
C CYS A 198 18.00 12.93 -15.84
N PRO A 199 18.91 13.70 -16.46
CA PRO A 199 20.02 14.36 -15.77
C PRO A 199 19.61 15.30 -14.61
N HIS A 200 18.41 15.88 -14.68
CA HIS A 200 17.94 16.89 -13.71
C HIS A 200 16.68 16.47 -12.93
N SER A 201 16.00 15.40 -13.36
CA SER A 201 14.75 14.96 -12.75
C SER A 201 14.55 13.46 -12.93
N THR A 202 13.84 12.84 -12.01
CA THR A 202 13.41 11.45 -12.15
C THR A 202 11.90 11.40 -12.03
N TRP A 203 11.25 10.83 -13.03
CA TRP A 203 9.82 10.64 -13.09
C TRP A 203 9.48 9.17 -12.92
N ARG A 204 8.41 8.90 -12.21
CA ARG A 204 7.85 7.56 -12.10
C ARG A 204 6.48 7.53 -12.75
N VAL A 205 6.25 6.51 -13.57
CA VAL A 205 4.92 6.14 -14.06
C VAL A 205 4.69 4.67 -13.77
N GLY A 206 3.45 4.27 -13.51
CA GLY A 206 3.18 2.87 -13.21
C GLY A 206 1.70 2.57 -13.09
N ILE A 207 1.45 1.29 -12.82
CA ILE A 207 0.13 0.76 -12.52
C ILE A 207 0.24 -0.10 -11.25
N ALA A 208 -0.81 -0.08 -10.44
CA ALA A 208 -0.94 -0.97 -9.31
C ALA A 208 -2.30 -1.64 -9.33
N HIS A 209 -2.33 -2.88 -8.86
CA HIS A 209 -3.54 -3.63 -8.56
C HIS A 209 -3.44 -4.09 -7.11
N ALA A 210 -4.47 -3.84 -6.33
CA ALA A 210 -4.58 -4.29 -4.96
C ALA A 210 -5.90 -5.04 -4.77
N TYR A 211 -5.82 -6.17 -4.12
CA TYR A 211 -6.95 -7.01 -3.75
C TYR A 211 -6.90 -7.29 -2.27
N LEU A 212 -8.00 -7.05 -1.58
CA LEU A 212 -8.22 -7.38 -0.19
C LEU A 212 -9.53 -8.11 -0.06
N GLU A 213 -9.49 -9.27 0.56
CA GLU A 213 -10.66 -10.09 0.90
C GLU A 213 -10.52 -10.62 2.31
N TYR A 214 -11.61 -10.58 3.08
CA TYR A 214 -11.67 -11.26 4.36
C TYR A 214 -13.06 -11.77 4.68
N GLU A 215 -13.10 -12.77 5.54
CA GLU A 215 -14.32 -13.31 6.12
C GLU A 215 -14.22 -13.24 7.64
N ALA A 216 -15.14 -12.51 8.27
CA ALA A 216 -15.18 -12.32 9.71
C ALA A 216 -16.63 -12.20 10.20
N GLY A 217 -16.98 -12.90 11.30
CA GLY A 217 -18.31 -12.79 11.90
C GLY A 217 -19.46 -13.15 10.96
N ASN A 218 -19.27 -14.15 10.08
CA ASN A 218 -20.20 -14.54 9.01
C ASN A 218 -20.48 -13.43 7.98
N MET A 219 -19.56 -12.49 7.87
CA MET A 219 -19.61 -11.45 6.85
C MET A 219 -18.42 -11.57 5.92
N TRP A 220 -18.68 -11.30 4.66
CA TRP A 220 -17.68 -11.25 3.62
C TRP A 220 -17.43 -9.80 3.21
N PHE A 221 -16.17 -9.49 3.03
CA PHE A 221 -15.70 -8.20 2.55
C PHE A 221 -14.72 -8.41 1.40
N SER A 222 -14.84 -7.58 0.36
CA SER A 222 -13.80 -7.49 -0.67
C SER A 222 -13.62 -6.05 -1.14
N ARG A 223 -12.37 -5.71 -1.40
CA ARG A 223 -11.95 -4.45 -1.99
C ARG A 223 -10.91 -4.72 -3.07
N GLU A 224 -11.23 -4.32 -4.27
CA GLU A 224 -10.32 -4.39 -5.41
C GLU A 224 -10.04 -2.97 -5.92
N GLN A 225 -8.79 -2.68 -6.25
CA GLN A 225 -8.33 -1.39 -6.70
C GLN A 225 -7.38 -1.55 -7.89
N VAL A 226 -7.59 -0.75 -8.93
CA VAL A 226 -6.67 -0.62 -10.06
C VAL A 226 -6.30 0.84 -10.20
N GLU A 227 -5.02 1.15 -10.15
CA GLU A 227 -4.51 2.51 -10.08
C GLU A 227 -3.44 2.76 -11.13
N ALA A 228 -3.47 3.92 -11.78
CA ALA A 228 -2.32 4.52 -12.41
C ALA A 228 -1.53 5.32 -11.36
N ILE A 229 -0.22 5.30 -11.46
CA ILE A 229 0.72 5.99 -10.57
C ILE A 229 1.55 6.95 -11.40
N VAL A 230 1.62 8.20 -10.95
CA VAL A 230 2.54 9.21 -11.49
C VAL A 230 3.27 9.84 -10.32
N GLY A 231 4.58 9.97 -10.42
CA GLY A 231 5.38 10.51 -9.32
C GLY A 231 6.67 11.17 -9.78
N THR A 232 7.27 11.88 -8.83
CA THR A 232 8.60 12.43 -8.98
C THR A 232 9.50 11.88 -7.89
N CYS A 233 10.74 11.57 -8.26
CA CYS A 233 11.72 10.99 -7.36
C CYS A 233 12.81 12.01 -7.04
N PHE A 234 13.04 12.21 -5.75
CA PHE A 234 14.10 13.04 -5.22
C PHE A 234 15.25 12.15 -4.76
N HIS A 235 16.44 12.44 -5.24
CA HIS A 235 17.66 11.76 -4.83
C HIS A 235 18.45 12.68 -3.91
N TYR A 236 18.71 12.24 -2.69
CA TYR A 236 19.55 13.01 -1.77
C TYR A 236 20.62 12.12 -1.13
N ARG A 237 21.72 12.73 -0.79
CA ARG A 237 22.86 12.09 -0.15
C ARG A 237 22.99 12.62 1.26
N ILE A 238 22.81 11.74 2.24
CA ILE A 238 23.11 12.10 3.64
C ILE A 238 24.63 12.01 3.81
N GLN A 239 25.27 13.16 3.97
CA GLN A 239 26.65 13.19 4.46
C GLN A 239 26.63 12.90 5.96
N PRO A 240 27.43 11.95 6.48
CA PRO A 240 27.55 11.79 7.91
C PRO A 240 28.04 13.12 8.49
N SER A 241 27.31 13.66 9.48
CA SER A 241 27.81 14.76 10.28
C SER A 241 29.20 14.37 10.81
N LYS A 242 30.20 15.24 10.69
CA LYS A 242 31.46 15.02 11.38
C LYS A 242 31.16 14.78 12.85
N PRO A 243 31.76 13.76 13.50
CA PRO A 243 31.61 13.65 14.93
C PRO A 243 31.94 15.00 15.55
N PHE A 244 31.10 15.50 16.43
CA PHE A 244 31.41 16.67 17.24
C PHE A 244 32.72 16.34 17.95
N ASP A 245 33.79 17.04 17.63
CA ASP A 245 34.99 17.07 18.45
C ASP A 245 34.55 17.67 19.78
N VAL A 246 34.26 16.83 20.74
CA VAL A 246 34.03 17.26 22.13
C VAL A 246 35.42 17.55 22.70
N TRP A 247 35.73 18.84 22.89
CA TRP A 247 36.91 19.32 23.63
C TRP A 247 36.86 18.92 25.09
#